data_33fc63ceb833fba8a7cb56c46a899207
#
_entry.id   33fc63ceb833fba8a7cb56c46a899207
#
_cell.length_a   1.000
_cell.length_b   1.000
_cell.length_c   1.000
_cell.angle_alpha   90.00
_cell.angle_beta   90.00
_cell.angle_gamma   90.00
#
_symmetry.space_group_name_H-M   'P 1'
#
loop_
_entity.id
_entity.type
_entity.pdbx_description
1 polymer ?
#
loop_
_entity_poly.entity_id
_entity_poly.type
_entity_poly.pdbx_seq_one_letter_code
_entity_poly.pdbx_strand_id
1 'polypeptide(L)'
;ARFIDRIGKGIRGAPRDALIADITPPEIRGAAYGLRQTLDTVGGFAGPLLAMALMAATQDNFRLVFWVAVLPAIICVLLIIFGVEEPEATRPPAQLRSPLRRENLRRFDTRFWWLVALAAVLTCARFSEAFLLLRAENVGLAVTWVPLILIVLNAVYALSAYPFGKFSDNGGRRRLLIWGIVLLIASDLVLALAGNIWLVGLGAAIWGLHMGATQGLLSVLVADAAPADLRGT
;
A
#
# COMPACT_ATOMS: atom_id res chain seq x y z
N ALA A 1 -14.90 -4.96 -14.06
CA ALA A 1 -13.52 -5.41 -13.85
C ALA A 1 -12.86 -4.79 -12.62
N ARG A 2 -12.79 -3.45 -12.46
CA ARG A 2 -12.10 -2.78 -11.32
C ARG A 2 -12.67 -3.11 -9.94
N PHE A 3 -13.99 -3.28 -9.82
CA PHE A 3 -14.64 -3.63 -8.56
C PHE A 3 -14.23 -5.03 -8.07
N ILE A 4 -14.21 -6.02 -8.96
CA ILE A 4 -13.77 -7.40 -8.66
C ILE A 4 -12.29 -7.43 -8.26
N ASP A 5 -11.43 -6.66 -8.95
CA ASP A 5 -10.02 -6.52 -8.57
C ASP A 5 -9.85 -5.95 -7.16
N ARG A 6 -10.66 -4.96 -6.77
CA ARG A 6 -10.65 -4.39 -5.41
C ARG A 6 -11.07 -5.39 -4.35
N ILE A 7 -12.11 -6.19 -4.61
CA ILE A 7 -12.52 -7.29 -3.71
C ILE A 7 -11.39 -8.31 -3.57
N GLY A 8 -10.77 -8.74 -4.69
CA GLY A 8 -9.65 -9.69 -4.68
C GLY A 8 -8.44 -9.16 -3.90
N LYS A 9 -8.13 -7.87 -4.02
CA LYS A 9 -7.07 -7.23 -3.22
C LYS A 9 -7.39 -7.22 -1.72
N GLY A 10 -8.64 -6.97 -1.34
CA GLY A 10 -9.09 -7.04 0.06
C GLY A 10 -8.94 -8.44 0.65
N ILE A 11 -9.44 -9.46 -0.06
CA ILE A 11 -9.37 -10.86 0.37
C ILE A 11 -7.92 -11.33 0.54
N ARG A 12 -7.00 -10.94 -0.35
CA ARG A 12 -5.58 -11.31 -0.28
C ARG A 12 -4.80 -10.49 0.76
N GLY A 13 -5.16 -9.23 0.93
CA GLY A 13 -4.41 -8.29 1.77
C GLY A 13 -4.52 -8.62 3.26
N ALA A 14 -5.73 -8.92 3.75
CA ALA A 14 -5.97 -9.14 5.17
C ALA A 14 -5.19 -10.36 5.75
N PRO A 15 -5.19 -11.57 5.14
CA PRO A 15 -4.39 -12.69 5.63
C PRO A 15 -2.88 -12.41 5.60
N ARG A 16 -2.38 -11.75 4.54
CA ARG A 16 -0.98 -11.37 4.42
C ARG A 16 -0.56 -10.41 5.52
N ASP A 17 -1.36 -9.39 5.78
CA ASP A 17 -1.06 -8.39 6.80
C ASP A 17 -1.15 -8.99 8.21
N ALA A 18 -2.07 -9.93 8.43
CA ALA A 18 -2.15 -10.70 9.67
C ALA A 18 -0.91 -11.57 9.90
N LEU A 19 -0.46 -12.29 8.87
CA LEU A 19 0.75 -13.12 8.94
C LEU A 19 1.97 -12.27 9.31
N ILE A 20 2.16 -11.11 8.69
CA ILE A 20 3.25 -10.18 9.03
C ILE A 20 3.16 -9.76 10.50
N ALA A 21 1.95 -9.45 11.00
CA ALA A 21 1.78 -9.09 12.40
C ALA A 21 2.08 -10.23 13.38
N ASP A 22 1.80 -11.48 12.98
CA ASP A 22 1.97 -12.65 13.83
C ASP A 22 3.44 -13.10 13.91
N ILE A 23 4.20 -13.00 12.81
CA ILE A 23 5.62 -13.40 12.77
C ILE A 23 6.57 -12.26 13.18
N THR A 24 6.10 -11.02 13.24
CA THR A 24 6.95 -9.86 13.53
C THR A 24 6.78 -9.39 14.98
N PRO A 25 7.88 -9.25 15.75
CA PRO A 25 7.84 -8.66 17.07
C PRO A 25 7.20 -7.27 17.07
N PRO A 26 6.42 -6.89 18.10
CA PRO A 26 5.71 -5.61 18.14
C PRO A 26 6.61 -4.38 17.97
N GLU A 27 7.89 -4.49 18.38
CA GLU A 27 8.88 -3.43 18.42
C GLU A 27 9.36 -3.01 17.02
N ILE A 28 9.23 -3.89 16.03
CA ILE A 28 9.70 -3.66 14.65
C ILE A 28 8.60 -3.83 13.60
N ARG A 29 7.34 -3.89 14.00
CA ARG A 29 6.20 -4.03 13.08
C ARG A 29 6.09 -2.89 12.08
N GLY A 30 6.37 -1.67 12.50
CA GLY A 30 6.38 -0.51 11.62
C GLY A 30 7.40 -0.66 10.51
N ALA A 31 8.63 -1.07 10.84
CA ALA A 31 9.67 -1.33 9.85
C ALA A 31 9.27 -2.46 8.89
N ALA A 32 8.68 -3.56 9.40
CA ALA A 32 8.24 -4.69 8.57
C ALA A 32 7.14 -4.28 7.57
N TYR A 33 6.11 -3.56 8.01
CA TYR A 33 5.09 -3.04 7.12
C TYR A 33 5.63 -1.97 6.16
N GLY A 34 6.57 -1.14 6.60
CA GLY A 34 7.27 -0.17 5.75
C GLY A 34 8.06 -0.87 4.65
N LEU A 35 8.85 -1.90 4.99
CA LEU A 35 9.60 -2.71 4.02
C LEU A 35 8.66 -3.39 3.02
N ARG A 36 7.60 -4.03 3.51
CA ARG A 36 6.59 -4.63 2.65
C ARG A 36 6.04 -3.62 1.65
N GLN A 37 5.70 -2.42 2.12
CA GLN A 37 5.14 -1.38 1.27
C GLN A 37 6.15 -0.87 0.23
N THR A 38 7.41 -0.74 0.64
CA THR A 38 8.52 -0.43 -0.30
C THR A 38 8.60 -1.48 -1.40
N LEU A 39 8.62 -2.77 -1.04
CA LEU A 39 8.73 -3.88 -2.01
C LEU A 39 7.48 -3.97 -2.92
N ASP A 40 6.27 -3.79 -2.37
CA ASP A 40 5.03 -3.73 -3.16
C ASP A 40 5.10 -2.59 -4.20
N THR A 41 5.60 -1.42 -3.80
CA THR A 41 5.73 -0.25 -4.69
C THR A 41 6.79 -0.46 -5.76
N VAL A 42 7.96 -1.02 -5.38
CA VAL A 42 9.02 -1.37 -6.33
C VAL A 42 8.51 -2.39 -7.35
N GLY A 43 7.81 -3.44 -6.91
CA GLY A 43 7.20 -4.43 -7.79
C GLY A 43 6.16 -3.83 -8.74
N GLY A 44 5.30 -2.96 -8.22
CA GLY A 44 4.28 -2.23 -9.00
C GLY A 44 4.86 -1.30 -10.07
N PHE A 45 6.09 -0.83 -9.88
CA PHE A 45 6.83 -0.01 -10.84
C PHE A 45 7.68 -0.86 -11.81
N ALA A 46 8.40 -1.84 -11.29
CA ALA A 46 9.27 -2.70 -12.09
C ALA A 46 8.50 -3.57 -13.10
N GLY A 47 7.28 -4.04 -12.71
CA GLY A 47 6.44 -4.86 -13.57
C GLY A 47 6.11 -4.20 -14.92
N PRO A 48 5.47 -3.02 -14.93
CA PRO A 48 5.21 -2.29 -16.18
C PRO A 48 6.47 -1.96 -16.99
N LEU A 49 7.57 -1.59 -16.35
CA LEU A 49 8.84 -1.32 -17.05
C LEU A 49 9.37 -2.56 -17.76
N LEU A 50 9.35 -3.71 -17.07
CA LEU A 50 9.76 -4.97 -17.66
C LEU A 50 8.83 -5.37 -18.82
N ALA A 51 7.52 -5.18 -18.67
CA ALA A 51 6.57 -5.43 -19.73
C ALA A 51 6.84 -4.54 -20.96
N MET A 52 7.10 -3.24 -20.78
CA MET A 52 7.46 -2.32 -21.85
C MET A 52 8.77 -2.75 -22.54
N ALA A 53 9.80 -3.12 -21.79
CA ALA A 53 11.08 -3.59 -22.34
C ALA A 53 10.90 -4.87 -23.16
N LEU A 54 10.10 -5.82 -22.69
CA LEU A 54 9.77 -7.05 -23.38
C LEU A 54 8.96 -6.77 -24.67
N MET A 55 7.97 -5.86 -24.61
CA MET A 55 7.21 -5.45 -25.79
C MET A 55 8.13 -4.87 -26.87
N ALA A 56 9.01 -3.94 -26.49
CA ALA A 56 9.99 -3.35 -27.42
C ALA A 56 10.94 -4.38 -28.02
N ALA A 57 11.40 -5.35 -27.19
CA ALA A 57 12.31 -6.41 -27.66
C ALA A 57 11.63 -7.47 -28.55
N THR A 58 10.32 -7.67 -28.42
CA THR A 58 9.56 -8.73 -29.09
C THR A 58 8.66 -8.23 -30.21
N GLN A 59 8.85 -6.97 -30.65
CA GLN A 59 8.03 -6.35 -31.72
C GLN A 59 6.52 -6.45 -31.42
N ASP A 60 6.13 -6.00 -30.23
CA ASP A 60 4.75 -5.96 -29.75
C ASP A 60 4.07 -7.34 -29.60
N ASN A 61 4.84 -8.39 -29.33
CA ASN A 61 4.29 -9.72 -29.14
C ASN A 61 3.70 -9.91 -27.73
N PHE A 62 2.44 -9.51 -27.54
CA PHE A 62 1.72 -9.64 -26.26
C PHE A 62 1.71 -11.07 -25.70
N ARG A 63 1.59 -12.09 -26.58
CA ARG A 63 1.57 -13.49 -26.15
C ARG A 63 2.84 -13.88 -25.42
N LEU A 64 3.99 -13.49 -25.94
CA LEU A 64 5.29 -13.79 -25.37
C LEU A 64 5.45 -13.06 -24.03
N VAL A 65 5.03 -11.79 -23.93
CA VAL A 65 5.05 -11.05 -22.66
C VAL A 65 4.22 -11.74 -21.60
N PHE A 66 3.01 -12.24 -21.91
CA PHE A 66 2.20 -13.00 -20.95
C PHE A 66 2.87 -14.33 -20.55
N TRP A 67 3.49 -15.06 -21.49
CA TRP A 67 4.23 -16.27 -21.17
C TRP A 67 5.41 -16.03 -20.23
N VAL A 68 6.16 -14.94 -20.46
CA VAL A 68 7.25 -14.53 -19.56
C VAL A 68 6.71 -14.16 -18.18
N ALA A 69 5.54 -13.50 -18.10
CA ALA A 69 4.91 -13.14 -16.82
C ALA A 69 4.45 -14.36 -15.99
N VAL A 70 4.28 -15.53 -16.61
CA VAL A 70 3.99 -16.79 -15.89
C VAL A 70 5.16 -17.22 -15.01
N LEU A 71 6.42 -16.96 -15.40
CA LEU A 71 7.59 -17.35 -14.63
C LEU A 71 7.62 -16.75 -13.23
N PRO A 72 7.54 -15.42 -13.04
CA PRO A 72 7.49 -14.84 -11.70
C PRO A 72 6.24 -15.27 -10.93
N ALA A 73 5.11 -15.54 -11.59
CA ALA A 73 3.92 -16.05 -10.92
C ALA A 73 4.16 -17.45 -10.34
N ILE A 74 4.80 -18.36 -11.10
CA ILE A 74 5.19 -19.68 -10.61
C ILE A 74 6.18 -19.56 -9.44
N ILE A 75 7.20 -18.71 -9.58
CA ILE A 75 8.18 -18.48 -8.49
C ILE A 75 7.46 -18.01 -7.24
N CYS A 76 6.48 -17.09 -7.36
CA CYS A 76 5.70 -16.60 -6.23
C CYS A 76 4.94 -17.74 -5.53
N VAL A 77 4.31 -18.64 -6.29
CA VAL A 77 3.61 -19.82 -5.73
C VAL A 77 4.58 -20.76 -5.03
N LEU A 78 5.73 -21.05 -5.65
CA LEU A 78 6.75 -21.90 -5.05
C LEU A 78 7.32 -21.31 -3.75
N LEU A 79 7.55 -19.99 -3.72
CA LEU A 79 7.98 -19.29 -2.49
C LEU A 79 6.94 -19.38 -1.38
N ILE A 80 5.64 -19.36 -1.70
CA ILE A 80 4.60 -19.54 -0.71
C ILE A 80 4.59 -20.98 -0.19
N ILE A 81 4.68 -21.98 -1.08
CA ILE A 81 4.59 -23.39 -0.71
C ILE A 81 5.81 -23.85 0.11
N PHE A 82 7.02 -23.40 -0.28
CA PHE A 82 8.26 -23.90 0.32
C PHE A 82 8.93 -22.91 1.28
N GLY A 83 8.59 -21.62 1.20
CA GLY A 83 9.27 -20.56 1.97
C GLY A 83 8.42 -19.94 3.08
N VAL A 84 7.10 -20.20 3.11
CA VAL A 84 6.23 -19.67 4.15
C VAL A 84 5.84 -20.81 5.08
N GLU A 85 6.44 -20.83 6.28
CA GLU A 85 5.99 -21.67 7.38
C GLU A 85 4.86 -20.94 8.11
N GLU A 86 3.69 -21.59 8.20
CA GLU A 86 2.64 -21.06 9.09
C GLU A 86 3.14 -21.21 10.53
N PRO A 87 3.11 -20.13 11.35
CA PRO A 87 3.44 -20.25 12.77
C PRO A 87 2.58 -21.36 13.38
N GLU A 88 3.20 -22.31 14.08
CA GLU A 88 2.47 -23.37 14.78
C GLU A 88 1.31 -22.74 15.53
N ALA A 89 0.10 -23.12 15.14
CA ALA A 89 -1.09 -22.52 15.68
C ALA A 89 -1.18 -22.89 17.17
N THR A 90 -0.67 -22.02 18.03
CA THR A 90 -1.07 -21.95 19.45
C THR A 90 -2.57 -21.68 19.59
N ARG A 91 -3.27 -21.66 18.46
CA ARG A 91 -4.71 -21.39 18.35
C ARG A 91 -5.46 -22.68 18.09
N PRO A 92 -6.53 -22.97 18.85
CA PRO A 92 -7.45 -24.03 18.46
C PRO A 92 -7.88 -23.77 17.01
N PRO A 93 -8.08 -24.82 16.18
CA PRO A 93 -8.51 -24.64 14.81
C PRO A 93 -9.69 -23.69 14.80
N ALA A 94 -9.50 -22.55 14.12
CA ALA A 94 -10.53 -21.54 14.05
C ALA A 94 -11.77 -22.23 13.49
N GLN A 95 -12.73 -22.52 14.38
CA GLN A 95 -14.04 -22.90 13.90
C GLN A 95 -14.39 -21.83 12.89
N LEU A 96 -14.77 -22.24 11.67
CA LEU A 96 -15.16 -21.38 10.55
C LEU A 96 -16.39 -20.52 10.95
N ARG A 97 -16.21 -19.70 11.97
CA ARG A 97 -17.19 -18.74 12.42
C ARG A 97 -17.09 -17.57 11.47
N SER A 98 -18.16 -17.30 10.77
CA SER A 98 -18.26 -16.13 9.90
C SER A 98 -17.71 -14.90 10.64
N PRO A 99 -16.65 -14.22 10.10
CA PRO A 99 -16.00 -13.07 10.77
C PRO A 99 -16.99 -11.92 11.01
N LEU A 100 -18.04 -11.82 10.19
CA LEU A 100 -19.07 -10.78 10.26
C LEU A 100 -20.21 -11.08 11.24
N ARG A 101 -20.10 -12.13 12.10
CA ARG A 101 -21.10 -12.34 13.15
C ARG A 101 -21.07 -11.17 14.15
N ARG A 102 -22.25 -10.72 14.56
CA ARG A 102 -22.42 -9.64 15.55
C ARG A 102 -21.61 -9.87 16.84
N GLU A 103 -21.45 -11.14 17.25
CA GLU A 103 -20.66 -11.53 18.42
C GLU A 103 -19.18 -11.18 18.25
N ASN A 104 -18.60 -11.41 17.07
CA ASN A 104 -17.21 -11.07 16.77
C ASN A 104 -17.04 -9.56 16.65
N LEU A 105 -17.99 -8.85 16.02
CA LEU A 105 -17.93 -7.38 15.89
C LEU A 105 -18.00 -6.67 17.26
N ARG A 106 -18.66 -7.25 18.27
CA ARG A 106 -18.70 -6.71 19.64
C ARG A 106 -17.40 -6.90 20.41
N ARG A 107 -16.49 -7.75 19.96
CA ARG A 107 -15.17 -7.98 20.58
C ARG A 107 -14.16 -6.91 20.23
N PHE A 108 -14.42 -6.13 19.18
CA PHE A 108 -13.56 -4.99 18.83
C PHE A 108 -13.83 -3.83 19.80
N ASP A 109 -12.74 -3.31 20.40
CA ASP A 109 -12.80 -2.16 21.26
C ASP A 109 -13.21 -0.89 20.49
N THR A 110 -13.72 0.10 21.21
CA THR A 110 -14.06 1.42 20.66
C THR A 110 -12.88 2.07 19.94
N ARG A 111 -11.65 1.82 20.39
CA ARG A 111 -10.42 2.31 19.73
C ARG A 111 -10.27 1.78 18.31
N PHE A 112 -10.60 0.52 18.06
CA PHE A 112 -10.57 -0.08 16.72
C PHE A 112 -11.54 0.65 15.78
N TRP A 113 -12.77 0.91 16.23
CA TRP A 113 -13.77 1.62 15.41
C TRP A 113 -13.38 3.06 15.11
N TRP A 114 -12.72 3.76 16.04
CA TRP A 114 -12.15 5.07 15.77
C TRP A 114 -11.03 5.03 14.73
N LEU A 115 -10.19 4.00 14.75
CA LEU A 115 -9.15 3.79 13.73
C LEU A 115 -9.76 3.49 12.36
N VAL A 116 -10.82 2.68 12.31
CA VAL A 116 -11.55 2.40 11.06
C VAL A 116 -12.18 3.67 10.51
N ALA A 117 -12.84 4.46 11.36
CA ALA A 117 -13.41 5.75 10.96
C ALA A 117 -12.34 6.71 10.43
N LEU A 118 -11.22 6.83 11.14
CA LEU A 118 -10.07 7.63 10.71
C LEU A 118 -9.52 7.17 9.36
N ALA A 119 -9.32 5.86 9.19
CA ALA A 119 -8.84 5.28 7.94
C ALA A 119 -9.84 5.53 6.79
N ALA A 120 -11.14 5.44 7.05
CA ALA A 120 -12.18 5.75 6.07
C ALA A 120 -12.13 7.23 5.66
N VAL A 121 -12.05 8.16 6.61
CA VAL A 121 -11.93 9.61 6.32
C VAL A 121 -10.66 9.90 5.52
N LEU A 122 -9.52 9.35 5.91
CA LEU A 122 -8.26 9.52 5.17
C LEU A 122 -8.34 8.94 3.75
N THR A 123 -9.04 7.82 3.58
CA THR A 123 -9.23 7.22 2.25
C THR A 123 -10.14 8.07 1.39
N CYS A 124 -11.18 8.68 1.97
CA CYS A 124 -12.05 9.62 1.26
C CYS A 124 -11.34 10.95 0.93
N ALA A 125 -10.43 11.41 1.81
CA ALA A 125 -9.66 12.62 1.57
C ALA A 125 -8.65 12.47 0.43
N ARG A 126 -8.19 11.25 0.14
CA ARG A 126 -7.30 10.97 -0.99
C ARG A 126 -8.09 10.83 -2.28
N PHE A 127 -7.85 11.70 -3.23
CA PHE A 127 -8.38 11.54 -4.59
C PHE A 127 -7.60 10.49 -5.39
N SER A 128 -8.09 10.14 -6.56
CA SER A 128 -7.44 9.17 -7.45
C SER A 128 -6.15 9.75 -8.05
N GLU A 129 -5.09 8.94 -8.13
CA GLU A 129 -3.84 9.27 -8.84
C GLU A 129 -4.08 9.76 -10.29
N ALA A 130 -5.22 9.39 -10.89
CA ALA A 130 -5.62 9.88 -12.20
C ALA A 130 -5.73 11.41 -12.25
N PHE A 131 -6.10 12.08 -11.15
CA PHE A 131 -6.16 13.54 -11.12
C PHE A 131 -4.78 14.18 -11.16
N LEU A 132 -3.73 13.52 -10.65
CA LEU A 132 -2.35 13.98 -10.82
C LEU A 132 -1.95 13.98 -12.29
N LEU A 133 -2.31 12.92 -13.03
CA LEU A 133 -2.02 12.81 -14.46
C LEU A 133 -2.77 13.90 -15.25
N LEU A 134 -4.06 14.08 -14.97
CA LEU A 134 -4.88 15.14 -15.59
C LEU A 134 -4.33 16.53 -15.25
N ARG A 135 -3.84 16.75 -14.03
CA ARG A 135 -3.25 18.04 -13.65
C ARG A 135 -1.95 18.31 -14.41
N ALA A 136 -1.10 17.28 -14.57
CA ALA A 136 0.13 17.39 -15.36
C ALA A 136 -0.15 17.76 -16.82
N GLU A 137 -1.16 17.12 -17.43
CA GLU A 137 -1.62 17.44 -18.79
C GLU A 137 -2.17 18.87 -18.86
N ASN A 138 -2.99 19.27 -17.89
CA ASN A 138 -3.59 20.60 -17.81
C ASN A 138 -2.56 21.73 -17.73
N VAL A 139 -1.39 21.52 -17.11
CA VAL A 139 -0.31 22.50 -17.07
C VAL A 139 0.64 22.42 -18.29
N GLY A 140 0.29 21.63 -19.32
CA GLY A 140 0.99 21.59 -20.59
C GLY A 140 2.03 20.48 -20.74
N LEU A 141 2.06 19.47 -19.86
CA LEU A 141 2.93 18.32 -20.06
C LEU A 141 2.40 17.44 -21.20
N ALA A 142 3.26 17.14 -22.18
CA ALA A 142 2.89 16.23 -23.26
C ALA A 142 2.50 14.85 -22.71
N VAL A 143 1.43 14.24 -23.23
CA VAL A 143 0.83 12.98 -22.77
C VAL A 143 1.87 11.86 -22.59
N THR A 144 2.88 11.82 -23.47
CA THR A 144 4.00 10.87 -23.41
C THR A 144 4.80 10.95 -22.10
N TRP A 145 4.91 12.14 -21.48
CA TRP A 145 5.68 12.37 -20.26
C TRP A 145 4.85 12.37 -18.98
N VAL A 146 3.52 12.38 -19.11
CA VAL A 146 2.59 12.36 -17.95
C VAL A 146 2.88 11.23 -16.97
N PRO A 147 3.25 10.00 -17.39
CA PRO A 147 3.60 8.92 -16.47
C PRO A 147 4.80 9.21 -15.55
N LEU A 148 5.69 10.17 -15.91
CA LEU A 148 6.81 10.56 -15.03
C LEU A 148 6.33 11.06 -13.66
N ILE A 149 5.16 11.66 -13.59
CA ILE A 149 4.58 12.14 -12.32
C ILE A 149 4.31 10.97 -11.36
N LEU A 150 3.81 9.85 -11.88
CA LEU A 150 3.64 8.63 -11.07
C LEU A 150 4.99 8.00 -10.69
N ILE A 151 6.00 8.11 -11.56
CA ILE A 151 7.36 7.67 -11.24
C ILE A 151 7.90 8.44 -10.04
N VAL A 152 7.80 9.78 -10.05
CA VAL A 152 8.22 10.63 -8.93
C VAL A 152 7.48 10.25 -7.66
N LEU A 153 6.14 10.16 -7.72
CA LEU A 153 5.31 9.77 -6.58
C LEU A 153 5.76 8.43 -5.99
N ASN A 154 5.83 7.39 -6.82
CA ASN A 154 6.15 6.03 -6.37
C ASN A 154 7.60 5.88 -5.90
N ALA A 155 8.55 6.58 -6.52
CA ALA A 155 9.95 6.60 -6.07
C ALA A 155 10.06 7.20 -4.66
N VAL A 156 9.46 8.36 -4.43
CA VAL A 156 9.45 8.99 -3.10
C VAL A 156 8.71 8.13 -2.08
N TYR A 157 7.59 7.53 -2.47
CA TYR A 157 6.83 6.61 -1.63
C TYR A 157 7.67 5.39 -1.23
N ALA A 158 8.30 4.68 -2.18
CA ALA A 158 9.12 3.51 -1.90
C ALA A 158 10.32 3.85 -0.99
N LEU A 159 11.00 4.96 -1.25
CA LEU A 159 12.16 5.40 -0.45
C LEU A 159 11.78 5.83 0.97
N SER A 160 10.58 6.37 1.17
CA SER A 160 10.14 6.90 2.47
C SER A 160 9.41 5.87 3.33
N ALA A 161 8.81 4.84 2.77
CA ALA A 161 7.95 3.90 3.50
C ALA A 161 8.71 3.14 4.61
N TYR A 162 9.89 2.60 4.32
CA TYR A 162 10.71 1.90 5.32
C TYR A 162 11.24 2.82 6.44
N PRO A 163 11.87 3.98 6.13
CA PRO A 163 12.29 4.92 7.16
C PRO A 163 11.16 5.39 8.07
N PHE A 164 9.99 5.71 7.54
CA PHE A 164 8.84 6.10 8.33
C PHE A 164 8.27 4.94 9.16
N GLY A 165 8.29 3.73 8.62
CA GLY A 165 7.95 2.52 9.37
C GLY A 165 8.83 2.36 10.60
N LYS A 166 10.15 2.43 10.43
CA LYS A 166 11.13 2.38 11.52
C LYS A 166 10.94 3.53 12.54
N PHE A 167 10.64 4.73 12.06
CA PHE A 167 10.34 5.86 12.95
C PHE A 167 9.10 5.61 13.80
N SER A 168 8.08 4.95 13.25
CA SER A 168 6.84 4.62 13.97
C SER A 168 7.08 3.66 15.13
N ASP A 169 8.05 2.77 15.03
CA ASP A 169 8.40 1.79 16.07
C ASP A 169 9.01 2.44 17.31
N ASN A 170 9.69 3.57 17.14
CA ASN A 170 10.29 4.33 18.24
C ASN A 170 9.26 5.22 19.01
N GLY A 171 7.99 4.84 19.03
CA GLY A 171 6.93 5.56 19.73
C GLY A 171 6.39 6.81 19.02
N GLY A 172 6.81 7.04 17.78
CA GLY A 172 6.41 8.20 16.97
C GLY A 172 5.08 8.07 16.23
N ARG A 173 4.27 7.02 16.45
CA ARG A 173 3.05 6.69 15.66
C ARG A 173 2.07 7.85 15.52
N ARG A 174 1.70 8.49 16.63
CA ARG A 174 0.77 9.63 16.60
C ARG A 174 1.37 10.83 15.84
N ARG A 175 2.66 11.11 16.07
CA ARG A 175 3.35 12.22 15.38
C ARG A 175 3.43 11.95 13.87
N LEU A 176 3.79 10.73 13.49
CA LEU A 176 3.88 10.33 12.09
C LEU A 176 2.52 10.42 11.38
N LEU A 177 1.43 10.03 12.06
CA LEU A 177 0.08 10.16 11.50
C LEU A 177 -0.29 11.63 11.27
N ILE A 178 -0.01 12.51 12.23
CA ILE A 178 -0.24 13.95 12.10
C ILE A 178 0.59 14.52 10.95
N TRP A 179 1.89 14.20 10.89
CA TRP A 179 2.75 14.62 9.78
C TRP A 179 2.26 14.09 8.43
N GLY A 180 1.80 12.84 8.39
CA GLY A 180 1.19 12.27 7.19
C GLY A 180 -0.02 13.08 6.70
N ILE A 181 -0.90 13.49 7.60
CA ILE A 181 -2.06 14.34 7.26
C ILE A 181 -1.62 15.74 6.79
N VAL A 182 -0.66 16.34 7.48
CA VAL A 182 -0.10 17.65 7.09
C VAL A 182 0.52 17.57 5.69
N LEU A 183 1.25 16.49 5.39
CA LEU A 183 1.81 16.25 4.05
C LEU A 183 0.71 16.11 2.99
N LEU A 184 -0.41 15.45 3.28
CA LEU A 184 -1.54 15.36 2.36
C LEU A 184 -2.09 16.75 2.05
N ILE A 185 -2.39 17.54 3.09
CA ILE A 185 -2.90 18.91 2.93
C ILE A 185 -1.90 19.78 2.15
N ALA A 186 -0.61 19.68 2.46
CA ALA A 186 0.44 20.43 1.75
C ALA A 186 0.51 20.02 0.27
N SER A 187 0.42 18.71 -0.03
CA SER A 187 0.38 18.21 -1.40
C SER A 187 -0.81 18.78 -2.17
N ASP A 188 -2.01 18.72 -1.56
CA ASP A 188 -3.23 19.20 -2.20
C ASP A 188 -3.18 20.72 -2.47
N LEU A 189 -2.64 21.51 -1.53
CA LEU A 189 -2.42 22.94 -1.72
C LEU A 189 -1.43 23.23 -2.85
N VAL A 190 -0.29 22.52 -2.87
CA VAL A 190 0.70 22.68 -3.95
C VAL A 190 0.09 22.33 -5.31
N LEU A 191 -0.65 21.22 -5.39
CA LEU A 191 -1.32 20.80 -6.63
C LEU A 191 -2.43 21.75 -7.07
N ALA A 192 -3.19 22.31 -6.13
CA ALA A 192 -4.22 23.31 -6.43
C ALA A 192 -3.62 24.59 -7.03
N LEU A 193 -2.49 25.03 -6.48
CA LEU A 193 -1.77 26.23 -6.92
C LEU A 193 -0.77 26.00 -8.06
N ALA A 194 -0.59 24.73 -8.50
CA ALA A 194 0.42 24.37 -9.48
C ALA A 194 0.12 25.00 -10.86
N GLY A 195 0.87 26.01 -11.24
CA GLY A 195 0.83 26.65 -12.56
C GLY A 195 1.86 26.11 -13.56
N ASN A 196 2.70 25.16 -13.15
CA ASN A 196 3.75 24.58 -13.98
C ASN A 196 4.06 23.14 -13.56
N ILE A 197 4.81 22.43 -14.41
CA ILE A 197 5.11 21.01 -14.20
C ILE A 197 5.96 20.73 -12.97
N TRP A 198 6.85 21.64 -12.59
CA TRP A 198 7.71 21.49 -11.42
C TRP A 198 6.90 21.47 -10.13
N LEU A 199 5.88 22.32 -10.03
CA LEU A 199 4.95 22.34 -8.89
C LEU A 199 4.07 21.08 -8.87
N VAL A 200 3.65 20.56 -10.02
CA VAL A 200 2.94 19.26 -10.08
C VAL A 200 3.85 18.14 -9.61
N GLY A 201 5.10 18.11 -10.06
CA GLY A 201 6.11 17.14 -9.60
C GLY A 201 6.39 17.23 -8.11
N LEU A 202 6.49 18.45 -7.56
CA LEU A 202 6.65 18.68 -6.12
C LEU A 202 5.43 18.19 -5.34
N GLY A 203 4.21 18.51 -5.78
CA GLY A 203 2.98 18.01 -5.18
C GLY A 203 2.91 16.49 -5.18
N ALA A 204 3.26 15.84 -6.30
CA ALA A 204 3.33 14.38 -6.40
C ALA A 204 4.39 13.79 -5.44
N ALA A 205 5.55 14.42 -5.29
CA ALA A 205 6.58 14.00 -4.35
C ALA A 205 6.10 14.09 -2.89
N ILE A 206 5.46 15.21 -2.51
CA ILE A 206 4.88 15.38 -1.17
C ILE A 206 3.78 14.33 -0.92
N TRP A 207 2.97 14.02 -1.93
CA TRP A 207 1.98 12.94 -1.82
C TRP A 207 2.65 11.57 -1.62
N GLY A 208 3.73 11.28 -2.33
CA GLY A 208 4.54 10.08 -2.09
C GLY A 208 5.03 9.98 -0.64
N LEU A 209 5.51 11.08 -0.06
CA LEU A 209 5.87 11.15 1.37
C LEU A 209 4.68 10.88 2.28
N HIS A 210 3.51 11.50 2.00
CA HIS A 210 2.27 11.21 2.72
C HIS A 210 1.95 9.71 2.73
N MET A 211 1.99 9.07 1.56
CA MET A 211 1.73 7.63 1.43
C MET A 211 2.73 6.80 2.24
N GLY A 212 4.01 7.13 2.17
CA GLY A 212 5.06 6.47 2.95
C GLY A 212 4.83 6.57 4.45
N ALA A 213 4.39 7.74 4.93
CA ALA A 213 4.12 7.98 6.33
C ALA A 213 2.85 7.27 6.85
N THR A 214 1.83 7.06 6.01
CA THR A 214 0.50 6.64 6.47
C THR A 214 0.14 5.19 6.16
N GLN A 215 0.54 4.63 5.02
CA GLN A 215 0.08 3.31 4.56
C GLN A 215 0.52 2.18 5.49
N GLY A 216 1.83 2.07 5.75
CA GLY A 216 2.35 1.06 6.68
C GLY A 216 1.87 1.29 8.11
N LEU A 217 1.82 2.55 8.55
CA LEU A 217 1.37 2.91 9.90
C LEU A 217 -0.08 2.51 10.15
N LEU A 218 -0.99 2.74 9.21
CA LEU A 218 -2.39 2.31 9.37
C LEU A 218 -2.51 0.79 9.51
N SER A 219 -1.73 0.02 8.74
CA SER A 219 -1.69 -1.44 8.88
C SER A 219 -1.21 -1.87 10.26
N VAL A 220 -0.16 -1.23 10.81
CA VAL A 220 0.32 -1.49 12.19
C VAL A 220 -0.76 -1.19 13.21
N LEU A 221 -1.39 -0.02 13.12
CA LEU A 221 -2.42 0.40 14.09
C LEU A 221 -3.63 -0.53 14.10
N VAL A 222 -4.07 -0.98 12.92
CA VAL A 222 -5.16 -1.95 12.79
C VAL A 222 -4.74 -3.30 13.35
N ALA A 223 -3.54 -3.79 13.04
CA ALA A 223 -3.02 -5.06 13.55
C ALA A 223 -2.89 -5.08 15.07
N ASP A 224 -2.49 -3.96 15.69
CA ASP A 224 -2.37 -3.84 17.15
C ASP A 224 -3.72 -3.68 17.86
N ALA A 225 -4.71 -3.04 17.21
CA ALA A 225 -6.05 -2.85 17.78
C ALA A 225 -6.98 -4.06 17.58
N ALA A 226 -6.70 -4.92 16.59
CA ALA A 226 -7.50 -6.10 16.32
C ALA A 226 -7.14 -7.26 17.26
N PRO A 227 -8.15 -8.00 17.81
CA PRO A 227 -7.90 -9.25 18.51
C PRO A 227 -7.09 -10.21 17.63
N ALA A 228 -6.12 -10.91 18.24
CA ALA A 228 -5.18 -11.75 17.50
C ALA A 228 -5.88 -12.80 16.60
N ASP A 229 -6.99 -13.36 17.07
CA ASP A 229 -7.79 -14.37 16.35
C ASP A 229 -8.68 -13.79 15.23
N LEU A 230 -8.77 -12.45 15.11
CA LEU A 230 -9.59 -11.76 14.11
C LEU A 230 -8.76 -10.88 13.13
N ARG A 231 -7.42 -10.91 13.21
CA ARG A 231 -6.55 -10.08 12.37
C ARG A 231 -6.62 -10.40 10.89
N GLY A 232 -6.94 -11.63 10.52
CA GLY A 232 -7.01 -12.07 9.13
C GLY A 232 -8.41 -12.02 8.49
N THR A 233 -9.38 -11.37 9.15
CA THR A 233 -10.80 -11.40 8.73
C THR A 233 -11.28 -10.10 8.11
#